data_32a592d47e9bca2c9831fca743d9a777
#
_entry.id   32a592d47e9bca2c9831fca743d9a777
#
_cell.length_a   1.000
_cell.length_b   1.000
_cell.length_c   1.000
_cell.angle_alpha   90.00
_cell.angle_beta   90.00
_cell.angle_gamma   90.00
#
_symmetry.space_group_name_H-M   'P 1'
#
loop_
_entity.id
_entity.type
_entity.pdbx_description
1 polymer ?
#
loop_
_entity_poly.entity_id
_entity_poly.type
_entity_poly.pdbx_seq_one_letter_code
_entity_poly.pdbx_strand_id
1 'polypeptide(L)'
;GKDWGKRCWLTSGHGTMTLQSGIANSCDPVFYDMGKAFFYDEQHSEGLQEVFRRWGLGKTCGIDLPSEGAGRIPDAEWKESYFTDASAEDRKWNAGDMTNIAIGQGDILVTPLQMACAYMGLANGGKQYVPHVFLSAVSRDGDGDAYKYNGKGKKKRLEAKINSDSDLALVRNGMHDVIYTASTSLA
;
A
#
# COMPACT_ATOMS: atom_id res chain seq x y z
N GLY A 1 -1.59 14.56 26.94
CA GLY A 1 -1.31 13.30 26.29
C GLY A 1 0.18 13.02 26.30
N LYS A 2 0.58 11.78 26.57
CA LYS A 2 2.00 11.39 26.49
C LYS A 2 2.47 11.65 25.06
N ASP A 3 3.56 12.40 24.91
CA ASP A 3 4.25 12.59 23.65
C ASP A 3 4.72 11.22 23.18
N TRP A 4 4.18 10.74 22.05
CA TRP A 4 4.43 9.39 21.52
C TRP A 4 5.84 9.22 20.96
N GLY A 5 6.69 10.25 21.10
CA GLY A 5 8.11 10.19 20.74
C GLY A 5 8.40 10.02 19.25
N LYS A 6 7.38 9.89 18.38
CA LYS A 6 7.56 9.81 16.93
C LYS A 6 7.70 11.21 16.35
N ARG A 7 8.82 11.47 15.67
CA ARG A 7 9.16 12.75 15.12
C ARG A 7 9.31 12.69 13.61
N CYS A 8 9.22 13.83 12.96
CA CYS A 8 9.59 13.98 11.57
C CYS A 8 11.10 13.71 11.38
N TRP A 9 11.48 13.19 10.23
CA TRP A 9 12.89 13.08 9.84
C TRP A 9 13.58 14.45 9.80
N LEU A 10 12.84 15.50 9.42
CA LEU A 10 13.32 16.89 9.52
C LEU A 10 13.14 17.38 10.95
N THR A 11 14.25 17.56 11.66
CA THR A 11 14.26 17.91 13.09
C THR A 11 13.64 19.28 13.40
N SER A 12 13.69 20.23 12.46
CA SER A 12 13.01 21.53 12.55
C SER A 12 11.50 21.45 12.29
N GLY A 13 11.02 20.30 11.80
CA GLY A 13 9.64 20.13 11.34
C GLY A 13 9.36 20.83 10.00
N HIS A 14 8.23 20.47 9.38
CA HIS A 14 7.78 21.04 8.10
C HIS A 14 6.72 22.16 8.27
N GLY A 15 6.40 22.53 9.51
CA GLY A 15 5.29 23.46 9.77
C GLY A 15 3.93 22.86 9.47
N THR A 16 2.98 23.69 9.03
CA THR A 16 1.63 23.24 8.65
C THR A 16 1.66 22.54 7.29
N MET A 17 1.18 21.30 7.25
CA MET A 17 1.18 20.46 6.06
C MET A 17 -0.23 20.07 5.62
N THR A 18 -0.46 20.02 4.31
CA THR A 18 -1.59 19.34 3.70
C THR A 18 -1.20 17.89 3.41
N LEU A 19 -2.17 17.03 3.09
CA LEU A 19 -1.86 15.65 2.68
C LEU A 19 -0.95 15.62 1.44
N GLN A 20 -1.21 16.44 0.42
CA GLN A 20 -0.36 16.53 -0.77
C GLN A 20 1.07 16.94 -0.43
N SER A 21 1.25 18.00 0.34
CA SER A 21 2.59 18.43 0.76
C SER A 21 3.25 17.45 1.74
N GLY A 22 2.45 16.72 2.52
CA GLY A 22 2.93 15.62 3.37
C GLY A 22 3.54 14.48 2.56
N ILE A 23 2.90 14.09 1.46
CA ILE A 23 3.44 13.11 0.50
C ILE A 23 4.73 13.67 -0.12
N ALA A 24 4.69 14.89 -0.65
CA ALA A 24 5.81 15.53 -1.34
C ALA A 24 7.06 15.63 -0.46
N ASN A 25 6.92 15.94 0.82
CA ASN A 25 8.03 16.14 1.74
C ASN A 25 8.33 14.91 2.62
N SER A 26 7.68 13.77 2.37
CA SER A 26 7.82 12.57 3.20
C SER A 26 7.63 12.88 4.70
N CYS A 27 6.58 13.63 5.02
CA CYS A 27 6.32 14.11 6.36
C CYS A 27 5.58 13.06 7.19
N ASP A 28 6.31 12.20 7.90
CA ASP A 28 5.75 11.13 8.72
C ASP A 28 4.63 11.57 9.69
N PRO A 29 4.73 12.70 10.41
CA PRO A 29 3.66 13.14 11.30
C PRO A 29 2.28 13.25 10.67
N VAL A 30 2.18 13.64 9.39
CA VAL A 30 0.91 13.68 8.65
C VAL A 30 0.26 12.28 8.60
N PHE A 31 1.07 11.25 8.35
CA PHE A 31 0.61 9.86 8.28
C PHE A 31 0.42 9.25 9.67
N TYR A 32 1.21 9.63 10.66
CA TYR A 32 0.97 9.23 12.05
C TYR A 32 -0.37 9.74 12.57
N ASP A 33 -0.73 10.98 12.26
CA ASP A 33 -2.01 11.54 12.67
C ASP A 33 -3.18 10.86 11.93
N MET A 34 -3.00 10.51 10.67
CA MET A 34 -3.97 9.69 9.94
C MET A 34 -4.12 8.29 10.56
N GLY A 35 -3.01 7.61 10.88
CA GLY A 35 -3.04 6.31 11.56
C GLY A 35 -3.75 6.39 12.91
N LYS A 36 -3.47 7.43 13.71
CA LYS A 36 -4.18 7.66 14.99
C LYS A 36 -5.66 7.92 14.77
N ALA A 37 -6.03 8.71 13.76
CA ALA A 37 -7.43 8.98 13.46
C ALA A 37 -8.20 7.68 13.20
N PHE A 38 -7.66 6.76 12.41
CA PHE A 38 -8.25 5.43 12.22
C PHE A 38 -8.29 4.62 13.51
N PHE A 39 -7.22 4.62 14.29
CA PHE A 39 -7.17 3.83 15.53
C PHE A 39 -8.25 4.23 16.56
N TYR A 40 -8.54 5.52 16.66
CA TYR A 40 -9.54 6.04 17.60
C TYR A 40 -10.96 6.14 17.01
N ASP A 41 -11.14 5.83 15.73
CA ASP A 41 -12.45 5.75 15.10
C ASP A 41 -13.04 4.35 15.34
N GLU A 42 -13.98 4.24 16.28
CA GLU A 42 -14.61 2.97 16.63
C GLU A 42 -15.34 2.30 15.45
N GLN A 43 -15.78 3.08 14.45
CA GLN A 43 -16.49 2.57 13.28
C GLN A 43 -15.54 2.10 12.17
N HIS A 44 -14.32 2.65 12.11
CA HIS A 44 -13.37 2.41 11.01
C HIS A 44 -11.96 2.08 11.52
N SER A 45 -11.85 1.46 12.70
CA SER A 45 -10.55 1.15 13.33
C SER A 45 -9.61 0.30 12.47
N GLU A 46 -10.14 -0.46 11.50
CA GLU A 46 -9.38 -1.22 10.50
C GLU A 46 -9.41 -0.59 9.09
N GLY A 47 -9.90 0.64 8.97
CA GLY A 47 -10.10 1.30 7.67
C GLY A 47 -8.83 1.40 6.84
N LEU A 48 -7.66 1.59 7.48
CA LEU A 48 -6.37 1.63 6.78
C LEU A 48 -6.01 0.25 6.21
N GLN A 49 -6.17 -0.82 6.99
CA GLN A 49 -5.93 -2.19 6.55
C GLN A 49 -6.90 -2.60 5.43
N GLU A 50 -8.16 -2.19 5.52
CA GLU A 50 -9.13 -2.42 4.46
C GLU A 50 -8.71 -1.75 3.15
N VAL A 51 -8.25 -0.51 3.20
CA VAL A 51 -7.72 0.19 2.02
C VAL A 51 -6.55 -0.58 1.42
N PHE A 52 -5.56 -1.01 2.22
CA PHE A 52 -4.44 -1.81 1.72
C PHE A 52 -4.90 -3.10 1.03
N ARG A 53 -5.83 -3.85 1.65
CA ARG A 53 -6.39 -5.08 1.06
C ARG A 53 -7.16 -4.81 -0.23
N ARG A 54 -7.89 -3.71 -0.32
CA ARG A 54 -8.59 -3.28 -1.55
C ARG A 54 -7.61 -2.93 -2.66
N TRP A 55 -6.47 -2.34 -2.33
CA TRP A 55 -5.38 -2.08 -3.29
C TRP A 55 -4.58 -3.33 -3.65
N GLY A 56 -5.00 -4.51 -3.18
CA GLY A 56 -4.41 -5.80 -3.53
C GLY A 56 -3.20 -6.19 -2.72
N LEU A 57 -2.87 -5.46 -1.65
CA LEU A 57 -1.82 -5.83 -0.71
C LEU A 57 -2.30 -6.96 0.22
N GLY A 58 -1.38 -7.77 0.72
CA GLY A 58 -1.70 -8.90 1.61
C GLY A 58 -2.32 -10.11 0.93
N LYS A 59 -2.32 -10.18 -0.41
CA LYS A 59 -2.77 -11.34 -1.20
C LYS A 59 -1.99 -11.44 -2.51
N THR A 60 -1.98 -12.63 -3.11
CA THR A 60 -1.33 -12.85 -4.40
C THR A 60 -1.94 -11.98 -5.51
N CYS A 61 -1.11 -11.52 -6.45
CA CYS A 61 -1.54 -10.77 -7.64
C CYS A 61 -2.11 -11.70 -8.72
N GLY A 62 -1.77 -12.98 -8.67
CA GLY A 62 -2.20 -14.00 -9.60
C GLY A 62 -1.34 -14.07 -10.86
N ILE A 63 -0.05 -13.79 -10.73
CA ILE A 63 0.93 -13.98 -11.82
C ILE A 63 1.01 -15.45 -12.22
N ASP A 64 1.32 -15.71 -13.46
CA ASP A 64 1.47 -17.06 -14.05
C ASP A 64 2.83 -17.73 -13.70
N LEU A 65 3.36 -17.43 -12.52
CA LEU A 65 4.54 -18.07 -11.95
C LEU A 65 4.17 -18.83 -10.67
N PRO A 66 4.87 -19.94 -10.37
CA PRO A 66 4.65 -20.67 -9.13
C PRO A 66 5.16 -19.90 -7.90
N SER A 67 4.62 -20.25 -6.73
CA SER A 67 5.13 -19.80 -5.42
C SER A 67 5.08 -18.27 -5.20
N GLU A 68 4.01 -17.61 -5.66
CA GLU A 68 3.80 -16.21 -5.41
C GLU A 68 3.57 -15.93 -3.91
N GLY A 69 4.32 -15.00 -3.34
CA GLY A 69 4.14 -14.55 -1.96
C GLY A 69 2.92 -13.65 -1.79
N ALA A 70 2.11 -13.91 -0.76
CA ALA A 70 0.93 -13.10 -0.46
C ALA A 70 1.22 -11.81 0.32
N GLY A 71 2.39 -11.70 0.94
CA GLY A 71 2.65 -10.61 1.88
C GLY A 71 1.74 -10.71 3.13
N ARG A 72 1.62 -9.61 3.86
CA ARG A 72 0.80 -9.53 5.07
C ARG A 72 0.35 -8.11 5.34
N ILE A 73 -0.92 -7.93 5.64
CA ILE A 73 -1.46 -6.71 6.22
C ILE A 73 -1.87 -7.06 7.66
N PRO A 74 -1.11 -6.61 8.65
CA PRO A 74 -1.36 -6.97 10.05
C PRO A 74 -2.59 -6.24 10.58
N ASP A 75 -3.32 -6.91 11.47
CA ASP A 75 -4.47 -6.40 12.21
C ASP A 75 -4.46 -6.95 13.64
N ALA A 76 -5.50 -6.66 14.41
CA ALA A 76 -5.62 -7.09 15.79
C ALA A 76 -5.63 -8.62 15.92
N GLU A 77 -6.40 -9.30 15.08
CA GLU A 77 -6.52 -10.77 15.09
C GLU A 77 -5.17 -11.43 14.74
N TRP A 78 -4.50 -10.91 13.71
CA TRP A 78 -3.18 -11.41 13.34
C TRP A 78 -2.18 -11.21 14.49
N LYS A 79 -2.13 -10.04 15.12
CA LYS A 79 -1.18 -9.76 16.20
C LYS A 79 -1.40 -10.67 17.40
N GLU A 80 -2.64 -10.87 17.79
CA GLU A 80 -2.99 -11.75 18.91
C GLU A 80 -2.60 -13.21 18.64
N SER A 81 -2.80 -13.68 17.41
CA SER A 81 -2.48 -15.07 17.03
C SER A 81 -1.00 -15.31 16.76
N TYR A 82 -0.25 -14.30 16.36
CA TYR A 82 1.16 -14.43 15.97
C TYR A 82 2.12 -14.37 17.18
N PHE A 83 1.88 -13.46 18.12
CA PHE A 83 2.76 -13.25 19.27
C PHE A 83 2.33 -14.08 20.51
N THR A 84 2.13 -15.38 20.33
CA THR A 84 1.61 -16.28 21.39
C THR A 84 2.43 -16.29 22.66
N ASP A 85 3.74 -16.07 22.57
CA ASP A 85 4.66 -16.08 23.71
C ASP A 85 4.76 -14.73 24.43
N ALA A 86 4.14 -13.67 23.88
CA ALA A 86 4.10 -12.36 24.48
C ALA A 86 2.99 -12.24 25.55
N SER A 87 3.10 -11.23 26.41
CA SER A 87 2.04 -10.94 27.38
C SER A 87 0.71 -10.60 26.69
N ALA A 88 -0.41 -10.82 27.36
CA ALA A 88 -1.73 -10.48 26.81
C ALA A 88 -1.84 -9.00 26.45
N GLU A 89 -1.14 -8.10 27.15
CA GLU A 89 -1.12 -6.67 26.88
C GLU A 89 -0.30 -6.35 25.60
N ASP A 90 0.86 -6.99 25.42
CA ASP A 90 1.74 -6.78 24.27
C ASP A 90 1.13 -7.31 22.96
N ARG A 91 0.22 -8.29 23.06
CA ARG A 91 -0.51 -8.84 21.90
C ARG A 91 -1.64 -7.93 21.40
N LYS A 92 -2.10 -7.00 22.24
CA LYS A 92 -3.16 -6.08 21.83
C LYS A 92 -2.69 -5.12 20.72
N TRP A 93 -3.55 -4.93 19.74
CA TRP A 93 -3.35 -3.90 18.74
C TRP A 93 -3.40 -2.51 19.39
N ASN A 94 -2.45 -1.67 19.08
CA ASN A 94 -2.33 -0.36 19.71
C ASN A 94 -2.05 0.75 18.68
N ALA A 95 -2.13 1.99 19.13
CA ALA A 95 -1.92 3.15 18.26
C ALA A 95 -0.49 3.21 17.67
N GLY A 96 0.49 2.59 18.34
CA GLY A 96 1.85 2.44 17.82
C GLY A 96 1.91 1.54 16.59
N ASP A 97 1.19 0.42 16.62
CA ASP A 97 1.07 -0.50 15.48
C ASP A 97 0.41 0.22 14.28
N MET A 98 -0.71 0.91 14.54
CA MET A 98 -1.42 1.65 13.50
C MET A 98 -0.57 2.76 12.88
N THR A 99 0.16 3.52 13.68
CA THR A 99 1.05 4.58 13.18
C THR A 99 2.25 4.01 12.41
N ASN A 100 2.74 2.81 12.75
CA ASN A 100 3.78 2.13 11.97
C ASN A 100 3.27 1.75 10.58
N ILE A 101 2.12 1.07 10.51
CA ILE A 101 1.60 0.66 9.20
C ILE A 101 1.18 1.85 8.33
N ALA A 102 0.81 3.00 8.93
CA ALA A 102 0.46 4.20 8.19
C ALA A 102 1.63 4.78 7.37
N ILE A 103 2.87 4.45 7.74
CA ILE A 103 4.09 4.80 6.99
C ILE A 103 4.75 3.58 6.31
N GLY A 104 4.03 2.46 6.23
CA GLY A 104 4.54 1.23 5.60
C GLY A 104 5.61 0.51 6.40
N GLN A 105 5.65 0.71 7.72
CA GLN A 105 6.58 0.05 8.63
C GLN A 105 5.89 -0.91 9.61
N GLY A 106 6.66 -1.51 10.53
CA GLY A 106 6.17 -2.50 11.46
C GLY A 106 6.05 -3.87 10.81
N ASP A 107 4.94 -4.55 11.07
CA ASP A 107 4.71 -5.92 10.64
C ASP A 107 4.05 -6.07 9.25
N ILE A 108 3.88 -4.98 8.52
CA ILE A 108 3.38 -5.01 7.14
C ILE A 108 4.44 -5.63 6.21
N LEU A 109 4.03 -6.60 5.40
CA LEU A 109 4.87 -7.22 4.41
C LEU A 109 4.19 -7.17 3.04
N VAL A 110 4.89 -6.62 2.06
CA VAL A 110 4.41 -6.54 0.68
C VAL A 110 5.48 -7.02 -0.30
N THR A 111 5.06 -7.63 -1.39
CA THR A 111 6.00 -8.02 -2.45
C THR A 111 6.23 -6.85 -3.41
N PRO A 112 7.39 -6.78 -4.09
CA PRO A 112 7.62 -5.81 -5.15
C PRO A 112 6.54 -5.85 -6.24
N LEU A 113 6.01 -7.05 -6.55
CA LEU A 113 4.94 -7.23 -7.52
C LEU A 113 3.62 -6.60 -7.06
N GLN A 114 3.27 -6.74 -5.78
CA GLN A 114 2.10 -6.07 -5.20
C GLN A 114 2.23 -4.55 -5.29
N MET A 115 3.41 -4.02 -4.99
CA MET A 115 3.68 -2.58 -5.13
C MET A 115 3.56 -2.13 -6.58
N ALA A 116 4.13 -2.87 -7.54
CA ALA A 116 3.98 -2.57 -8.96
C ALA A 116 2.51 -2.55 -9.40
N CYS A 117 1.69 -3.49 -8.92
CA CYS A 117 0.25 -3.52 -9.18
C CYS A 117 -0.49 -2.33 -8.54
N ALA A 118 -0.11 -1.91 -7.34
CA ALA A 118 -0.68 -0.74 -6.69
C ALA A 118 -0.35 0.54 -7.48
N TYR A 119 0.91 0.74 -7.87
CA TYR A 119 1.33 1.88 -8.69
C TYR A 119 0.67 1.87 -10.09
N MET A 120 0.49 0.68 -10.68
CA MET A 120 -0.30 0.54 -11.92
C MET A 120 -1.73 1.06 -11.70
N GLY A 121 -2.36 0.74 -10.56
CA GLY A 121 -3.67 1.26 -10.20
C GLY A 121 -3.68 2.79 -10.10
N LEU A 122 -2.67 3.38 -9.45
CA LEU A 122 -2.53 4.84 -9.37
C LEU A 122 -2.39 5.48 -10.75
N ALA A 123 -1.60 4.88 -11.65
CA ALA A 123 -1.39 5.39 -13.00
C ALA A 123 -2.63 5.25 -13.88
N ASN A 124 -3.43 4.20 -13.70
CA ASN A 124 -4.56 3.84 -14.57
C ASN A 124 -5.94 4.24 -14.03
N GLY A 125 -6.02 5.26 -13.17
CA GLY A 125 -7.31 5.70 -12.62
C GLY A 125 -8.00 4.62 -11.77
N GLY A 126 -7.24 3.94 -10.91
CA GLY A 126 -7.73 2.90 -10.02
C GLY A 126 -7.83 1.49 -10.60
N LYS A 127 -7.44 1.27 -11.86
CA LYS A 127 -7.55 -0.04 -12.52
C LYS A 127 -6.26 -0.82 -12.37
N GLN A 128 -6.35 -2.02 -11.81
CA GLN A 128 -5.25 -2.99 -11.76
C GLN A 128 -5.55 -4.17 -12.69
N TYR A 129 -4.49 -4.72 -13.28
CA TYR A 129 -4.54 -5.90 -14.12
C TYR A 129 -3.76 -7.03 -13.48
N VAL A 130 -4.14 -8.28 -13.77
CA VAL A 130 -3.36 -9.44 -13.34
C VAL A 130 -2.05 -9.46 -14.13
N PRO A 131 -0.89 -9.44 -13.45
CA PRO A 131 0.40 -9.51 -14.12
C PRO A 131 0.60 -10.89 -14.74
N HIS A 132 1.36 -10.96 -15.83
CA HIS A 132 1.75 -12.22 -16.48
C HIS A 132 3.13 -12.07 -17.13
N VAL A 133 3.88 -13.14 -17.24
CA VAL A 133 5.17 -13.21 -17.95
C VAL A 133 5.08 -13.97 -19.24
N PHE A 134 4.11 -14.92 -19.35
CA PHE A 134 3.91 -15.67 -20.57
C PHE A 134 3.13 -14.85 -21.59
N LEU A 135 3.64 -14.68 -22.80
CA LEU A 135 2.99 -14.00 -23.90
C LEU A 135 2.53 -14.96 -24.97
N SER A 136 3.42 -15.78 -25.48
CA SER A 136 3.12 -16.77 -26.52
C SER A 136 4.20 -17.83 -26.60
N ALA A 137 3.84 -19.01 -27.11
CA ALA A 137 4.77 -20.03 -27.54
C ALA A 137 4.48 -20.39 -29.01
N VAL A 138 5.52 -20.61 -29.79
CA VAL A 138 5.43 -21.11 -31.17
C VAL A 138 6.09 -22.47 -31.24
N SER A 139 5.57 -23.35 -32.10
CA SER A 139 6.20 -24.66 -32.38
C SER A 139 7.62 -24.45 -32.90
N ARG A 140 8.53 -25.34 -32.52
CA ARG A 140 9.90 -25.35 -32.99
C ARG A 140 10.00 -25.48 -34.53
N ASP A 141 9.06 -26.17 -35.14
CA ASP A 141 9.05 -26.51 -36.56
C ASP A 141 8.28 -25.46 -37.42
N GLY A 142 7.79 -24.40 -36.79
CA GLY A 142 7.13 -23.28 -37.49
C GLY A 142 5.70 -23.55 -37.97
N ASP A 143 5.25 -24.79 -37.94
CA ASP A 143 3.94 -25.23 -38.48
C ASP A 143 2.85 -25.37 -37.39
N GLY A 144 3.15 -25.05 -36.15
CA GLY A 144 2.21 -25.22 -35.06
C GLY A 144 1.44 -23.92 -34.71
N ASP A 145 0.20 -24.09 -34.28
CA ASP A 145 -0.57 -22.99 -33.71
C ASP A 145 0.24 -22.31 -32.59
N ALA A 146 0.52 -21.03 -32.78
CA ALA A 146 1.11 -20.24 -31.74
C ALA A 146 0.18 -20.22 -30.52
N TYR A 147 0.61 -20.83 -29.42
CA TYR A 147 -0.12 -20.69 -28.16
C TYR A 147 0.05 -19.25 -27.69
N LYS A 148 -0.98 -18.45 -27.88
CA LYS A 148 -1.01 -17.07 -27.39
C LYS A 148 -1.67 -17.04 -26.05
N TYR A 149 -1.08 -16.26 -25.14
CA TYR A 149 -1.78 -15.90 -23.92
C TYR A 149 -3.09 -15.23 -24.35
N ASN A 150 -4.20 -15.94 -24.17
CA ASN A 150 -5.52 -15.40 -24.46
C ASN A 150 -5.99 -14.47 -23.33
N GLY A 151 -5.01 -13.82 -22.70
CA GLY A 151 -5.16 -12.97 -21.53
C GLY A 151 -6.24 -11.93 -21.69
N LYS A 152 -7.45 -12.39 -21.58
CA LYS A 152 -8.50 -11.55 -20.99
C LYS A 152 -8.06 -11.30 -19.56
N GLY A 153 -7.06 -10.42 -19.40
CA GLY A 153 -6.56 -10.00 -18.11
C GLY A 153 -7.77 -9.70 -17.24
N LYS A 154 -7.99 -10.51 -16.23
CA LYS A 154 -9.10 -10.27 -15.30
C LYS A 154 -8.84 -8.93 -14.69
N LYS A 155 -9.52 -7.90 -15.18
CA LYS A 155 -9.46 -6.56 -14.62
C LYS A 155 -9.88 -6.69 -13.16
N LYS A 156 -8.96 -6.58 -12.23
CA LYS A 156 -9.31 -6.32 -10.86
C LYS A 156 -9.78 -4.87 -10.84
N ARG A 157 -11.07 -4.65 -10.82
CA ARG A 157 -11.56 -3.32 -10.48
C ARG A 157 -11.31 -3.13 -8.98
N LEU A 158 -10.57 -2.09 -8.65
CA LEU A 158 -10.73 -1.49 -7.33
C LEU A 158 -12.20 -1.10 -7.23
N GLU A 159 -12.85 -1.44 -6.14
CA GLU A 159 -14.24 -1.03 -5.93
C GLU A 159 -14.30 0.49 -5.98
N ALA A 160 -14.95 1.01 -7.01
CA ALA A 160 -14.90 2.42 -7.44
C ALA A 160 -15.41 3.43 -6.39
N LYS A 161 -15.92 2.96 -5.25
CA LYS A 161 -16.49 3.81 -4.20
C LYS A 161 -15.47 4.43 -3.24
N ILE A 162 -14.18 4.08 -3.34
CA ILE A 162 -13.20 4.48 -2.33
C ILE A 162 -12.25 5.56 -2.80
N ASN A 163 -12.03 5.61 -4.10
CA ASN A 163 -11.13 6.61 -4.67
C ASN A 163 -11.89 7.40 -5.72
N SER A 164 -12.24 8.63 -5.37
CA SER A 164 -12.68 9.59 -6.35
C SER A 164 -11.51 9.96 -7.27
N ASP A 165 -11.78 10.47 -8.45
CA ASP A 165 -10.73 10.98 -9.34
C ASP A 165 -9.92 12.10 -8.67
N SER A 166 -10.54 12.87 -7.78
CA SER A 166 -9.88 13.90 -6.98
C SER A 166 -8.87 13.30 -5.98
N ASP A 167 -9.20 12.18 -5.33
CA ASP A 167 -8.28 11.53 -4.37
C ASP A 167 -7.06 10.96 -5.09
N LEU A 168 -7.29 10.32 -6.23
CA LEU A 168 -6.19 9.82 -7.07
C LEU A 168 -5.33 10.96 -7.61
N ALA A 169 -5.94 12.09 -7.99
CA ALA A 169 -5.22 13.27 -8.45
C ALA A 169 -4.37 13.87 -7.32
N LEU A 170 -4.90 13.96 -6.10
CA LEU A 170 -4.17 14.45 -4.94
C LEU A 170 -2.91 13.62 -4.67
N VAL A 171 -3.04 12.29 -4.67
CA VAL A 171 -1.89 11.38 -4.46
C VAL A 171 -0.87 11.54 -5.59
N ARG A 172 -1.31 11.55 -6.86
CA ARG A 172 -0.41 11.73 -8.01
C ARG A 172 0.31 13.07 -8.00
N ASN A 173 -0.39 14.15 -7.64
CA ASN A 173 0.22 15.47 -7.50
C ASN A 173 1.26 15.48 -6.39
N GLY A 174 0.96 14.88 -5.22
CA GLY A 174 1.93 14.74 -4.15
C GLY A 174 3.19 13.98 -4.58
N MET A 175 3.03 12.88 -5.33
CA MET A 175 4.15 12.11 -5.89
C MET A 175 4.94 12.90 -6.95
N HIS A 176 4.27 13.66 -7.80
CA HIS A 176 4.90 14.56 -8.75
C HIS A 176 5.73 15.64 -8.03
N ASP A 177 5.19 16.22 -6.99
CA ASP A 177 5.82 17.28 -6.21
C ASP A 177 7.08 16.79 -5.47
N VAL A 178 7.23 15.47 -5.19
CA VAL A 178 8.48 14.89 -4.68
C VAL A 178 9.66 15.24 -5.57
N ILE A 179 9.47 15.17 -6.88
CA ILE A 179 10.55 15.37 -7.87
C ILE A 179 10.77 16.85 -8.18
N TYR A 180 9.67 17.61 -8.31
CA TYR A 180 9.72 18.94 -8.91
C TYR A 180 9.63 20.10 -7.93
N THR A 181 9.18 19.85 -6.69
CA THR A 181 8.85 20.94 -5.75
C THR A 181 9.45 20.73 -4.36
N ALA A 182 9.59 19.48 -3.90
CA ALA A 182 10.02 19.20 -2.54
C ALA A 182 11.54 19.32 -2.36
N SER A 183 11.96 19.79 -1.20
CA SER A 183 13.37 19.84 -0.80
C SER A 183 14.00 18.45 -0.58
N THR A 184 13.20 17.40 -0.59
CA THR A 184 13.64 16.01 -0.52
C THR A 184 14.17 15.47 -1.86
N SER A 185 13.92 16.18 -2.96
CA SER A 185 14.60 15.88 -4.22
C SER A 185 16.08 16.14 -4.03
N LEU A 186 16.83 15.13 -3.67
CA LEU A 186 18.27 15.14 -3.78
C LEU A 186 18.59 15.18 -5.27
N ALA A 187 19.07 16.32 -5.70
CA ALA A 187 19.68 16.46 -7.00
C ALA A 187 20.92 15.56 -7.10
#